data_a6dcc332095ebef187dd2fbdc122ee03
#
_entry.id   a6dcc332095ebef187dd2fbdc122ee03
#
_cell.length_a   1.000
_cell.length_b   1.000
_cell.length_c   1.000
_cell.angle_alpha   90.00
_cell.angle_beta   90.00
_cell.angle_gamma   90.00
#
_symmetry.space_group_name_H-M   'P 1'
#
loop_
_entity.id
_entity.type
_entity.pdbx_description
1 polymer ?
#
loop_
_entity_poly.entity_id
_entity_poly.type
_entity_poly.pdbx_seq_one_letter_code
_entity_poly.pdbx_strand_id
1 'polypeptide(L)'
;MTQWQPKESDKPLDIVSESLVRLGDSLDYLVVREKTCTVDDCAVRVIGMREGLRLDEIIRLVGNKRFYTSQQGQPQLLQLQQLNPYLPKPQANALEEFAQLVDKCLYRAEEANIATWCDEQEWRQLTRFTPRPDSVNQLAALYEEDRAGTMNLFPKQGVGYNTKVPGRHAGESYLEKDAFLGFWGKPIGPNAMALQSEQNGSLAPTLYEYLTGESIEAGHDGWGYPSLLNKLDIQ
;
A
#
# COMPACT_ATOMS: atom_id res chain seq x y z
N MET A 1 24.17 12.64 -6.43
CA MET A 1 22.86 13.30 -6.31
C MET A 1 22.75 13.76 -4.87
N THR A 2 22.47 15.04 -4.62
CA THR A 2 22.29 15.54 -3.26
C THR A 2 20.94 15.03 -2.76
N GLN A 3 20.98 14.31 -1.66
CA GLN A 3 19.81 13.81 -0.97
C GLN A 3 18.93 15.01 -0.55
N TRP A 4 17.71 15.05 -1.05
CA TRP A 4 16.76 16.05 -0.57
C TRP A 4 16.32 15.68 0.86
N GLN A 5 16.42 16.62 1.78
CA GLN A 5 15.94 16.48 3.14
C GLN A 5 14.93 17.60 3.41
N PRO A 6 13.72 17.25 3.89
CA PRO A 6 12.74 18.27 4.29
C PRO A 6 13.37 19.15 5.38
N LYS A 7 13.25 20.45 5.22
CA LYS A 7 13.65 21.44 6.23
C LYS A 7 12.40 22.16 6.70
N GLU A 8 12.42 22.66 7.92
CA GLU A 8 11.32 23.50 8.45
C GLU A 8 10.94 24.69 7.55
N SER A 9 11.84 25.07 6.64
CA SER A 9 11.64 26.12 5.66
C SER A 9 10.93 25.68 4.38
N ASP A 10 10.50 24.42 4.22
CA ASP A 10 9.95 23.87 2.97
C ASP A 10 8.44 24.18 2.78
N LYS A 11 8.00 25.33 3.31
CA LYS A 11 6.68 25.93 2.95
C LYS A 11 6.37 25.99 1.45
N PRO A 12 7.36 26.12 0.52
CA PRO A 12 7.08 26.04 -0.91
C PRO A 12 6.45 24.74 -1.37
N LEU A 13 6.75 23.59 -0.72
CA LEU A 13 6.15 22.31 -1.09
C LEU A 13 4.67 22.22 -0.74
N ASP A 14 4.26 22.79 0.37
CA ASP A 14 2.84 22.89 0.71
C ASP A 14 2.08 23.70 -0.32
N ILE A 15 2.66 24.85 -0.76
CA ILE A 15 2.05 25.71 -1.79
C ILE A 15 1.96 24.98 -3.14
N VAL A 16 3.02 24.27 -3.54
CA VAL A 16 3.01 23.49 -4.79
C VAL A 16 1.99 22.35 -4.72
N SER A 17 1.97 21.63 -3.61
CA SER A 17 1.01 20.55 -3.38
C SER A 17 -0.43 21.04 -3.45
N GLU A 18 -0.74 22.15 -2.78
CA GLU A 18 -2.05 22.77 -2.81
C GLU A 18 -2.45 23.23 -4.21
N SER A 19 -1.49 23.77 -4.94
CA SER A 19 -1.73 24.24 -6.33
C SER A 19 -2.00 23.06 -7.26
N LEU A 20 -1.25 21.96 -7.14
CA LEU A 20 -1.44 20.74 -7.93
C LEU A 20 -2.79 20.09 -7.65
N VAL A 21 -3.19 20.02 -6.38
CA VAL A 21 -4.51 19.48 -6.00
C VAL A 21 -5.65 20.28 -6.62
N ARG A 22 -5.50 21.60 -6.74
CA ARG A 22 -6.50 22.48 -7.36
C ARG A 22 -6.56 22.39 -8.88
N LEU A 23 -5.45 21.99 -9.52
CA LEU A 23 -5.36 21.92 -11.00
C LEU A 23 -6.01 20.66 -11.60
N GLY A 24 -6.54 19.72 -10.76
CA GLY A 24 -6.63 18.41 -11.31
C GLY A 24 -7.94 17.68 -11.32
N ASP A 25 -8.72 17.78 -12.38
CA ASP A 25 -9.68 16.71 -12.72
C ASP A 25 -9.00 15.37 -13.05
N SER A 26 -7.71 15.37 -13.34
CA SER A 26 -6.91 14.19 -13.70
C SER A 26 -6.11 13.60 -12.54
N LEU A 27 -5.92 14.33 -11.44
CA LEU A 27 -5.19 13.90 -10.26
C LEU A 27 -6.14 13.29 -9.24
N ASP A 28 -5.88 12.08 -8.77
CA ASP A 28 -6.59 11.48 -7.63
C ASP A 28 -6.02 12.03 -6.32
N TYR A 29 -4.71 11.89 -6.13
CA TYR A 29 -3.98 12.45 -5.00
C TYR A 29 -2.49 12.54 -5.32
N LEU A 30 -1.79 13.23 -4.45
CA LEU A 30 -0.33 13.25 -4.41
C LEU A 30 0.15 12.77 -3.05
N VAL A 31 1.36 12.25 -3.01
CA VAL A 31 2.02 11.84 -1.77
C VAL A 31 3.30 12.64 -1.63
N VAL A 32 3.49 13.21 -0.46
CA VAL A 32 4.68 14.00 -0.11
C VAL A 32 5.36 13.38 1.09
N ARG A 33 6.67 13.32 1.05
CA ARG A 33 7.46 12.88 2.17
C ARG A 33 7.50 13.95 3.26
N GLU A 34 7.11 13.61 4.49
CA GLU A 34 7.10 14.52 5.65
C GLU A 34 8.45 14.60 6.35
N LYS A 35 9.31 13.58 6.17
CA LYS A 35 10.66 13.52 6.74
C LYS A 35 11.58 12.71 5.85
N THR A 36 12.86 12.67 6.18
CA THR A 36 13.77 11.69 5.59
C THR A 36 13.30 10.29 5.96
N CYS A 37 13.10 9.45 4.96
CA CYS A 37 12.65 8.08 5.13
C CYS A 37 13.81 7.09 5.08
N THR A 38 13.70 6.07 5.92
CA THR A 38 14.49 4.84 5.88
C THR A 38 13.54 3.66 5.74
N VAL A 39 14.05 2.47 5.57
CA VAL A 39 13.25 1.23 5.54
C VAL A 39 12.43 1.04 6.83
N ASP A 40 12.95 1.50 7.97
CA ASP A 40 12.33 1.31 9.28
C ASP A 40 11.63 2.55 9.85
N ASP A 41 11.73 3.70 9.20
CA ASP A 41 11.12 4.93 9.70
C ASP A 41 10.80 5.91 8.57
N CYS A 42 9.51 6.11 8.34
CA CYS A 42 9.01 7.02 7.31
C CYS A 42 7.71 7.70 7.74
N ALA A 43 7.48 8.89 7.24
CA ALA A 43 6.19 9.56 7.30
C ALA A 43 5.89 10.20 5.95
N VAL A 44 4.69 9.94 5.46
CA VAL A 44 4.18 10.51 4.20
C VAL A 44 2.84 11.15 4.42
N ARG A 45 2.57 12.22 3.68
CA ARG A 45 1.30 12.92 3.65
C ARG A 45 0.64 12.72 2.30
N VAL A 46 -0.62 12.33 2.31
CA VAL A 46 -1.46 12.12 1.14
C VAL A 46 -2.42 13.31 1.02
N ILE A 47 -2.37 14.02 -0.10
CA ILE A 47 -3.16 15.22 -0.34
C ILE A 47 -3.93 15.07 -1.64
N GLY A 48 -5.23 15.34 -1.63
CA GLY A 48 -6.07 15.25 -2.82
C GLY A 48 -7.43 15.90 -2.65
N MET A 49 -8.25 15.74 -3.69
CA MET A 49 -9.66 16.10 -3.66
C MET A 49 -10.48 14.94 -4.20
N ARG A 50 -11.46 14.49 -3.44
CA ARG A 50 -12.34 13.40 -3.85
C ARG A 50 -13.79 13.78 -3.59
N GLU A 51 -14.61 13.84 -4.64
CA GLU A 51 -16.04 14.18 -4.53
C GLU A 51 -16.28 15.51 -3.77
N GLY A 52 -15.39 16.48 -3.97
CA GLY A 52 -15.45 17.78 -3.29
C GLY A 52 -14.92 17.79 -1.86
N LEU A 53 -14.53 16.64 -1.31
CA LEU A 53 -13.91 16.52 0.00
C LEU A 53 -12.38 16.57 -0.13
N ARG A 54 -11.75 17.29 0.78
CA ARG A 54 -10.29 17.33 0.87
C ARG A 54 -9.78 16.04 1.49
N LEU A 55 -8.82 15.45 0.81
CA LEU A 55 -7.98 14.38 1.32
C LEU A 55 -6.74 15.03 1.94
N ASP A 56 -6.49 14.78 3.20
CA ASP A 56 -5.30 15.25 3.92
C ASP A 56 -4.98 14.25 5.03
N GLU A 57 -4.15 13.28 4.71
CA GLU A 57 -3.97 12.09 5.51
C GLU A 57 -2.49 11.81 5.70
N ILE A 58 -2.13 11.24 6.83
CA ILE A 58 -0.75 10.91 7.18
C ILE A 58 -0.63 9.41 7.40
N ILE A 59 0.40 8.84 6.80
CA ILE A 59 0.83 7.46 7.04
C ILE A 59 2.22 7.52 7.66
N ARG A 60 2.39 6.88 8.80
CA ARG A 60 3.67 6.72 9.49
C ARG A 60 4.06 5.27 9.55
N LEU A 61 5.34 5.00 9.35
CA LEU A 61 5.97 3.70 9.44
C LEU A 61 7.06 3.74 10.51
N VAL A 62 7.04 2.78 11.43
CA VAL A 62 8.13 2.53 12.36
C VAL A 62 8.33 1.02 12.48
N GLY A 63 9.45 0.52 11.99
CA GLY A 63 9.69 -0.91 11.85
C GLY A 63 8.59 -1.59 11.01
N ASN A 64 8.01 -2.66 11.53
CA ASN A 64 6.89 -3.32 10.87
C ASN A 64 5.51 -2.73 11.21
N LYS A 65 5.44 -1.60 11.93
CA LYS A 65 4.19 -0.97 12.38
C LYS A 65 3.84 0.23 11.51
N ARG A 66 2.55 0.42 11.22
CA ARG A 66 2.02 1.56 10.48
C ARG A 66 0.87 2.20 11.24
N PHE A 67 0.88 3.52 11.22
CA PHE A 67 -0.19 4.37 11.73
C PHE A 67 -0.76 5.19 10.58
N TYR A 68 -2.07 5.26 10.50
CA TYR A 68 -2.76 6.00 9.45
C TYR A 68 -3.86 6.85 10.06
N THR A 69 -3.86 8.13 9.75
CA THR A 69 -4.82 9.09 10.27
C THR A 69 -5.20 10.15 9.23
N SER A 70 -6.36 10.77 9.40
CA SER A 70 -6.80 11.91 8.61
C SER A 70 -6.71 13.18 9.44
N GLN A 71 -6.26 14.26 8.79
CA GLN A 71 -6.25 15.59 9.38
C GLN A 71 -7.64 16.27 9.31
N GLN A 72 -8.56 15.71 8.55
CA GLN A 72 -9.88 16.30 8.29
C GLN A 72 -11.03 15.30 8.49
N GLY A 73 -11.10 14.69 9.67
CA GLY A 73 -12.18 13.78 10.04
C GLY A 73 -11.90 12.33 9.63
N GLN A 74 -12.85 11.68 8.95
CA GLN A 74 -12.71 10.27 8.58
C GLN A 74 -11.74 10.08 7.42
N PRO A 75 -10.86 9.06 7.48
CA PRO A 75 -9.99 8.71 6.36
C PRO A 75 -10.76 8.41 5.07
N GLN A 76 -10.33 9.03 3.95
CA GLN A 76 -10.99 8.92 2.65
C GLN A 76 -10.18 8.13 1.62
N LEU A 77 -8.86 8.03 1.79
CA LEU A 77 -7.99 7.33 0.83
C LEU A 77 -8.47 5.90 0.59
N LEU A 78 -8.72 5.15 1.65
CA LEU A 78 -9.04 3.73 1.59
C LEU A 78 -10.46 3.42 1.10
N GLN A 79 -11.36 4.41 1.07
CA GLN A 79 -12.75 4.22 0.64
C GLN A 79 -13.44 3.06 1.39
N LEU A 80 -13.35 3.05 2.72
CA LEU A 80 -13.80 1.95 3.58
C LEU A 80 -15.28 1.54 3.42
N GLN A 81 -16.11 2.41 2.86
CA GLN A 81 -17.52 2.15 2.57
C GLN A 81 -17.73 1.36 1.28
N GLN A 82 -16.68 1.20 0.48
CA GLN A 82 -16.72 0.49 -0.80
C GLN A 82 -15.96 -0.83 -0.68
N LEU A 83 -16.53 -1.89 -1.21
CA LEU A 83 -15.84 -3.18 -1.30
C LEU A 83 -15.06 -3.27 -2.61
N ASN A 84 -13.94 -3.97 -2.57
CA ASN A 84 -13.18 -4.33 -3.76
C ASN A 84 -14.03 -5.27 -4.64
N PRO A 85 -14.42 -4.86 -5.85
CA PRO A 85 -15.33 -5.64 -6.69
C PRO A 85 -14.72 -6.92 -7.27
N TYR A 86 -13.40 -7.09 -7.22
CA TYR A 86 -12.72 -8.31 -7.67
C TYR A 86 -12.75 -9.43 -6.63
N LEU A 87 -13.00 -9.09 -5.38
CA LEU A 87 -13.14 -10.11 -4.37
C LEU A 87 -14.48 -10.84 -4.54
N PRO A 88 -14.51 -12.18 -4.40
CA PRO A 88 -15.76 -12.89 -4.24
C PRO A 88 -16.51 -12.28 -3.05
N LYS A 89 -17.87 -12.31 -3.11
CA LYS A 89 -18.67 -11.77 -2.01
C LYS A 89 -18.13 -12.29 -0.68
N PRO A 90 -17.67 -11.40 0.21
CA PRO A 90 -17.06 -11.83 1.43
C PRO A 90 -18.07 -12.61 2.28
N GLN A 91 -17.60 -13.69 2.86
CA GLN A 91 -18.40 -14.44 3.84
C GLN A 91 -18.57 -13.59 5.10
N ALA A 92 -19.54 -13.92 5.93
CA ALA A 92 -19.84 -13.15 7.14
C ALA A 92 -18.63 -13.02 8.09
N ASN A 93 -17.85 -14.09 8.24
CA ASN A 93 -16.61 -14.07 9.04
C ASN A 93 -15.55 -13.11 8.47
N ALA A 94 -15.43 -12.99 7.15
CA ALA A 94 -14.50 -12.05 6.53
C ALA A 94 -14.92 -10.59 6.73
N LEU A 95 -16.21 -10.30 6.76
CA LEU A 95 -16.72 -8.97 7.09
C LEU A 95 -16.52 -8.63 8.57
N GLU A 96 -16.65 -9.61 9.45
CA GLU A 96 -16.35 -9.45 10.87
C GLU A 96 -14.87 -9.17 11.09
N GLU A 97 -13.97 -9.93 10.45
CA GLU A 97 -12.53 -9.70 10.46
C GLU A 97 -12.19 -8.29 9.97
N PHE A 98 -12.78 -7.86 8.86
CA PHE A 98 -12.61 -6.50 8.34
C PHE A 98 -13.02 -5.44 9.37
N ALA A 99 -14.19 -5.59 10.00
CA ALA A 99 -14.68 -4.65 11.01
C ALA A 99 -13.74 -4.59 12.23
N GLN A 100 -13.22 -5.74 12.68
CA GLN A 100 -12.24 -5.81 13.78
C GLN A 100 -10.93 -5.11 13.42
N LEU A 101 -10.44 -5.29 12.19
CA LEU A 101 -9.23 -4.61 11.72
C LEU A 101 -9.44 -3.10 11.57
N VAL A 102 -10.59 -2.65 11.07
CA VAL A 102 -10.93 -1.23 11.02
C VAL A 102 -10.94 -0.63 12.43
N ASP A 103 -11.59 -1.28 13.39
CA ASP A 103 -11.63 -0.82 14.77
C ASP A 103 -10.22 -0.74 15.37
N LYS A 104 -9.41 -1.79 15.20
CA LYS A 104 -8.05 -1.87 15.73
C LYS A 104 -7.13 -0.83 15.10
N CYS A 105 -7.05 -0.79 13.77
CA CYS A 105 -6.02 -0.05 13.05
C CYS A 105 -6.33 1.44 12.89
N LEU A 106 -7.62 1.82 12.93
CA LEU A 106 -8.04 3.22 12.71
C LEU A 106 -8.60 3.87 13.97
N TYR A 107 -9.37 3.14 14.79
CA TYR A 107 -10.06 3.78 15.90
C TYR A 107 -9.38 3.60 17.27
N ARG A 108 -8.62 2.50 17.44
CA ARG A 108 -7.87 2.25 18.67
C ARG A 108 -6.39 2.55 18.58
N ALA A 109 -5.87 2.76 17.37
CA ALA A 109 -4.48 3.14 17.20
C ALA A 109 -4.26 4.57 17.68
N GLU A 110 -3.26 4.76 18.53
CA GLU A 110 -2.86 6.05 19.08
C GLU A 110 -1.53 6.48 18.49
N GLU A 111 -1.45 7.70 17.96
CA GLU A 111 -0.25 8.22 17.31
C GLU A 111 1.01 8.14 18.18
N ALA A 112 0.87 8.43 19.45
CA ALA A 112 1.99 8.46 20.41
C ALA A 112 2.36 7.06 20.94
N ASN A 113 1.58 6.00 20.63
CA ASN A 113 1.80 4.68 21.17
C ASN A 113 1.95 3.63 20.06
N ILE A 114 3.18 3.43 19.59
CA ILE A 114 3.50 2.49 18.50
C ILE A 114 2.99 1.06 18.78
N ALA A 115 2.88 0.66 20.04
CA ALA A 115 2.39 -0.67 20.40
C ALA A 115 0.92 -0.91 19.98
N THR A 116 0.14 0.16 19.81
CA THR A 116 -1.26 0.10 19.34
C THR A 116 -1.38 0.07 17.82
N TRP A 117 -0.30 0.33 17.09
CA TRP A 117 -0.32 0.39 15.63
C TRP A 117 -0.45 -1.01 15.03
N CYS A 118 -1.14 -1.09 13.91
CA CYS A 118 -1.20 -2.32 13.13
C CYS A 118 0.11 -2.57 12.39
N ASP A 119 0.43 -3.84 12.22
CA ASP A 119 1.58 -4.24 11.41
C ASP A 119 1.23 -4.32 9.92
N GLU A 120 2.25 -4.60 9.12
CA GLU A 120 2.13 -4.69 7.67
C GLU A 120 1.09 -5.72 7.23
N GLN A 121 1.06 -6.89 7.86
CA GLN A 121 0.13 -7.95 7.50
C GLN A 121 -1.32 -7.56 7.83
N GLU A 122 -1.55 -6.94 8.97
CA GLU A 122 -2.86 -6.45 9.37
C GLU A 122 -3.39 -5.38 8.41
N TRP A 123 -2.54 -4.43 8.00
CA TRP A 123 -2.89 -3.43 7.00
C TRP A 123 -3.18 -4.04 5.63
N ARG A 124 -2.41 -5.04 5.22
CA ARG A 124 -2.66 -5.78 3.97
C ARG A 124 -4.00 -6.50 4.01
N GLN A 125 -4.29 -7.18 5.12
CA GLN A 125 -5.57 -7.86 5.29
C GLN A 125 -6.76 -6.90 5.34
N LEU A 126 -6.64 -5.76 6.02
CA LEU A 126 -7.67 -4.74 6.05
C LEU A 126 -7.92 -4.18 4.65
N THR A 127 -6.88 -3.71 4.00
CA THR A 127 -7.01 -2.97 2.74
C THR A 127 -7.39 -3.83 1.55
N ARG A 128 -7.20 -5.15 1.59
CA ARG A 128 -7.66 -6.06 0.53
C ARG A 128 -9.15 -5.97 0.25
N PHE A 129 -9.95 -5.64 1.28
CA PHE A 129 -11.41 -5.50 1.13
C PHE A 129 -11.82 -4.16 0.51
N THR A 130 -10.90 -3.22 0.40
CA THR A 130 -11.14 -1.87 -0.10
C THR A 130 -10.80 -1.75 -1.58
N PRO A 131 -11.24 -0.70 -2.28
CA PRO A 131 -10.79 -0.39 -3.64
C PRO A 131 -9.29 -0.01 -3.73
N ARG A 132 -8.59 0.04 -2.60
CA ARG A 132 -7.18 0.47 -2.47
C ARG A 132 -6.34 -0.61 -1.77
N PRO A 133 -6.20 -1.81 -2.35
CA PRO A 133 -5.48 -2.91 -1.70
C PRO A 133 -4.02 -2.53 -1.42
N ASP A 134 -3.57 -2.84 -0.22
CA ASP A 134 -2.21 -2.64 0.29
C ASP A 134 -1.67 -1.19 0.24
N SER A 135 -2.54 -0.17 0.10
CA SER A 135 -2.11 1.21 -0.11
C SER A 135 -1.32 1.78 1.07
N VAL A 136 -1.68 1.47 2.31
CA VAL A 136 -0.97 1.99 3.49
C VAL A 136 0.49 1.54 3.50
N ASN A 137 0.74 0.25 3.25
CA ASN A 137 2.10 -0.28 3.19
C ASN A 137 2.89 0.30 2.02
N GLN A 138 2.31 0.28 0.82
CA GLN A 138 3.01 0.70 -0.38
C GLN A 138 3.30 2.19 -0.41
N LEU A 139 2.39 3.05 0.06
CA LEU A 139 2.65 4.48 0.13
C LEU A 139 3.72 4.83 1.17
N ALA A 140 3.75 4.12 2.30
CA ALA A 140 4.83 4.28 3.26
C ALA A 140 6.19 3.85 2.69
N ALA A 141 6.22 2.74 1.91
CA ALA A 141 7.43 2.20 1.32
C ALA A 141 7.93 2.96 0.07
N LEU A 142 7.11 3.85 -0.52
CA LEU A 142 7.50 4.62 -1.72
C LEU A 142 8.80 5.41 -1.56
N TYR A 143 9.11 5.80 -0.34
CA TYR A 143 10.25 6.70 -0.03
C TYR A 143 11.37 5.99 0.71
N GLU A 144 11.38 4.67 0.67
CA GLU A 144 12.54 3.93 1.13
C GLU A 144 13.79 4.36 0.38
N GLU A 145 14.81 4.78 1.12
CA GLU A 145 16.12 5.22 0.64
C GLU A 145 16.11 6.41 -0.35
N ASP A 146 17.23 6.62 -0.99
CA ASP A 146 17.55 7.80 -1.82
C ASP A 146 16.98 7.76 -3.25
N ARG A 147 16.18 6.76 -3.59
CA ARG A 147 15.73 6.53 -4.97
C ARG A 147 14.37 7.14 -5.30
N ALA A 148 13.61 7.51 -4.30
CA ALA A 148 12.31 8.15 -4.52
C ALA A 148 12.43 9.67 -4.66
N GLY A 149 11.55 10.27 -5.46
CA GLY A 149 11.41 11.72 -5.54
C GLY A 149 10.85 12.31 -4.24
N THR A 150 10.71 13.63 -4.22
CA THR A 150 10.11 14.35 -3.09
C THR A 150 8.60 14.19 -3.04
N MET A 151 7.98 14.06 -4.21
CA MET A 151 6.54 14.01 -4.40
C MET A 151 6.20 12.98 -5.48
N ASN A 152 5.17 12.20 -5.25
CA ASN A 152 4.59 11.27 -6.22
C ASN A 152 3.14 11.67 -6.54
N LEU A 153 2.81 11.68 -7.82
CA LEU A 153 1.51 12.05 -8.35
C LEU A 153 0.76 10.79 -8.78
N PHE A 154 -0.43 10.58 -8.23
CA PHE A 154 -1.28 9.46 -8.57
C PHE A 154 -2.46 9.96 -9.42
N PRO A 155 -2.55 9.53 -10.68
CA PRO A 155 -3.66 9.91 -11.55
C PRO A 155 -4.96 9.24 -11.10
N LYS A 156 -6.09 9.84 -11.49
CA LYS A 156 -7.37 9.14 -11.42
C LYS A 156 -7.34 7.91 -12.32
N GLN A 157 -8.10 6.91 -11.95
CA GLN A 157 -8.23 5.68 -12.72
C GLN A 157 -8.58 6.00 -14.19
N GLY A 158 -7.85 5.37 -15.11
CA GLY A 158 -8.02 5.60 -16.55
C GLY A 158 -7.33 6.85 -17.10
N VAL A 159 -6.64 7.62 -16.27
CA VAL A 159 -5.87 8.81 -16.68
C VAL A 159 -4.38 8.48 -16.77
N GLY A 160 -3.77 8.83 -17.88
CA GLY A 160 -2.32 8.74 -18.09
C GLY A 160 -1.71 10.11 -18.37
N TYR A 161 -0.61 10.43 -17.70
CA TYR A 161 0.10 11.71 -17.92
C TYR A 161 1.03 11.72 -19.15
N ASN A 162 1.08 10.63 -19.90
CA ASN A 162 1.93 10.55 -21.08
C ASN A 162 1.10 10.12 -22.30
N THR A 163 1.07 10.98 -23.31
CA THR A 163 0.33 10.73 -24.55
C THR A 163 1.06 9.83 -25.56
N LYS A 164 2.36 9.56 -25.36
CA LYS A 164 3.18 8.77 -26.29
C LYS A 164 3.11 7.27 -26.08
N VAL A 165 2.72 6.82 -24.90
CA VAL A 165 2.65 5.41 -24.54
C VAL A 165 1.24 5.10 -24.09
N PRO A 166 0.45 4.38 -24.90
CA PRO A 166 -0.86 3.91 -24.49
C PRO A 166 -0.70 2.81 -23.43
N GLY A 167 -1.43 2.95 -22.34
CA GLY A 167 -1.40 2.02 -21.23
C GLY A 167 -0.26 2.29 -20.24
N ARG A 168 -0.62 2.43 -18.99
CA ARG A 168 0.31 2.57 -17.86
C ARG A 168 -0.22 1.82 -16.66
N HIS A 169 0.71 1.32 -15.88
CA HIS A 169 0.49 0.74 -14.57
C HIS A 169 1.23 1.64 -13.56
N ALA A 170 0.54 2.43 -12.80
CA ALA A 170 1.13 3.26 -11.75
C ALA A 170 0.06 3.80 -10.81
N GLY A 171 -1.15 3.28 -10.88
CA GLY A 171 -2.23 3.68 -9.99
C GLY A 171 -2.28 2.84 -8.74
N GLU A 172 -3.16 3.22 -7.85
CA GLU A 172 -3.36 2.62 -6.54
C GLU A 172 -4.72 1.93 -6.41
N SER A 173 -5.47 1.80 -7.50
CA SER A 173 -6.75 1.12 -7.50
C SER A 173 -6.61 -0.40 -7.58
N TYR A 174 -7.65 -1.12 -7.16
CA TYR A 174 -7.71 -2.58 -7.32
C TYR A 174 -7.50 -3.05 -8.76
N LEU A 175 -7.89 -2.25 -9.76
CA LEU A 175 -7.67 -2.56 -11.19
C LEU A 175 -6.20 -2.64 -11.59
N GLU A 176 -5.35 -1.97 -10.85
CA GLU A 176 -3.92 -1.85 -11.13
C GLU A 176 -3.08 -2.72 -10.19
N LYS A 177 -3.60 -3.03 -9.01
CA LYS A 177 -2.88 -3.73 -7.94
C LYS A 177 -3.29 -5.18 -7.75
N ASP A 178 -4.56 -5.54 -7.98
CA ASP A 178 -5.03 -6.92 -7.89
C ASP A 178 -4.65 -7.69 -9.15
N ALA A 179 -3.36 -7.83 -9.38
CA ALA A 179 -2.81 -8.62 -10.45
C ALA A 179 -2.95 -10.11 -10.14
N PHE A 180 -3.13 -10.91 -11.18
CA PHE A 180 -3.13 -12.36 -11.06
C PHE A 180 -1.71 -12.86 -10.70
N LEU A 181 -1.61 -13.63 -9.61
CA LEU A 181 -0.43 -14.41 -9.27
C LEU A 181 -0.82 -15.89 -9.26
N GLY A 182 -0.26 -16.68 -10.17
CA GLY A 182 -0.58 -18.11 -10.30
C GLY A 182 0.66 -18.96 -10.40
N PHE A 183 0.63 -20.11 -9.73
CA PHE A 183 1.62 -21.17 -9.86
C PHE A 183 0.95 -22.36 -10.57
N TRP A 184 1.65 -22.91 -11.53
CA TRP A 184 1.19 -24.07 -12.27
C TRP A 184 2.33 -25.07 -12.45
N GLY A 185 2.08 -26.35 -12.20
CA GLY A 185 3.08 -27.39 -12.36
C GLY A 185 2.62 -28.70 -11.76
N LYS A 186 3.35 -29.79 -12.08
CA LYS A 186 3.04 -31.15 -11.59
C LYS A 186 2.85 -31.28 -10.08
N PRO A 187 3.65 -30.64 -9.23
CA PRO A 187 3.53 -30.81 -7.78
C PRO A 187 2.44 -29.93 -7.15
N ILE A 188 1.81 -29.08 -7.92
CA ILE A 188 0.76 -28.18 -7.41
C ILE A 188 -0.59 -28.85 -7.60
N GLY A 189 -1.33 -29.00 -6.51
CA GLY A 189 -2.65 -29.62 -6.50
C GLY A 189 -3.64 -28.86 -7.42
N PRO A 190 -4.57 -29.57 -8.05
CA PRO A 190 -5.58 -28.92 -8.89
C PRO A 190 -6.47 -28.02 -8.04
N ASN A 191 -6.71 -26.79 -8.53
CA ASN A 191 -7.57 -25.79 -7.88
C ASN A 191 -7.08 -25.28 -6.51
N ALA A 192 -5.81 -25.45 -6.18
CA ALA A 192 -5.25 -24.80 -5.01
C ALA A 192 -5.39 -23.27 -5.18
N MET A 193 -6.05 -22.62 -4.25
CA MET A 193 -6.29 -21.19 -4.27
C MET A 193 -5.91 -20.57 -2.92
N ALA A 194 -4.91 -19.70 -2.94
CA ALA A 194 -4.62 -18.85 -1.79
C ALA A 194 -5.58 -17.64 -1.82
N LEU A 195 -6.47 -17.56 -0.84
CA LEU A 195 -7.45 -16.48 -0.72
C LEU A 195 -6.90 -15.23 -0.03
N GLN A 196 -5.62 -15.21 0.30
CA GLN A 196 -4.97 -14.09 0.96
C GLN A 196 -4.37 -13.13 -0.07
N SER A 197 -4.34 -11.84 0.27
CA SER A 197 -3.62 -10.84 -0.50
C SER A 197 -2.12 -11.10 -0.35
N GLU A 198 -1.44 -11.31 -1.48
CA GLU A 198 -0.02 -11.58 -1.54
C GLU A 198 0.67 -10.56 -2.43
N GLN A 199 1.99 -10.51 -2.37
CA GLN A 199 2.78 -9.58 -3.16
C GLN A 199 3.62 -10.31 -4.21
N ASN A 200 3.87 -9.64 -5.34
CA ASN A 200 4.75 -10.16 -6.39
C ASN A 200 6.18 -10.46 -5.89
N GLY A 201 6.62 -9.76 -4.85
CA GLY A 201 7.90 -10.01 -4.19
C GLY A 201 8.02 -11.41 -3.58
N SER A 202 6.90 -12.05 -3.23
CA SER A 202 6.89 -13.43 -2.72
C SER A 202 7.19 -14.50 -3.78
N LEU A 203 7.14 -14.16 -5.07
CA LEU A 203 7.39 -15.13 -6.15
C LEU A 203 8.78 -15.73 -6.07
N ALA A 204 9.80 -14.89 -5.96
CA ALA A 204 11.20 -15.36 -5.99
C ALA A 204 11.56 -16.19 -4.74
N PRO A 205 11.23 -15.82 -3.49
CA PRO A 205 11.42 -16.67 -2.33
C PRO A 205 10.70 -18.02 -2.46
N THR A 206 9.48 -18.03 -3.00
CA THR A 206 8.72 -19.27 -3.20
C THR A 206 9.40 -20.21 -4.18
N LEU A 207 9.87 -19.69 -5.31
CA LEU A 207 10.59 -20.50 -6.30
C LEU A 207 11.93 -21.00 -5.77
N TYR A 208 12.66 -20.16 -5.03
CA TYR A 208 13.92 -20.55 -4.43
C TYR A 208 13.73 -21.71 -3.45
N GLU A 209 12.79 -21.56 -2.50
CA GLU A 209 12.49 -22.61 -1.52
C GLU A 209 12.03 -23.90 -2.18
N TYR A 210 11.17 -23.81 -3.22
CA TYR A 210 10.72 -24.96 -3.97
C TYR A 210 11.87 -25.71 -4.67
N LEU A 211 12.84 -24.97 -5.24
CA LEU A 211 13.93 -25.56 -6.00
C LEU A 211 15.07 -26.09 -5.14
N THR A 212 15.33 -25.48 -4.00
CA THR A 212 16.49 -25.79 -3.15
C THR A 212 16.12 -26.56 -1.89
N GLY A 213 14.87 -26.46 -1.44
CA GLY A 213 14.43 -26.94 -0.12
C GLY A 213 14.86 -26.03 1.03
N GLU A 214 15.48 -24.88 0.74
CA GLU A 214 15.96 -23.91 1.71
C GLU A 214 15.11 -22.64 1.65
N SER A 215 14.62 -22.15 2.79
CA SER A 215 13.93 -20.87 2.85
C SER A 215 14.93 -19.70 2.85
N ILE A 216 14.61 -18.65 2.12
CA ILE A 216 15.30 -17.38 2.25
C ILE A 216 14.70 -16.65 3.45
N GLU A 217 15.51 -16.31 4.44
CA GLU A 217 15.06 -15.53 5.60
C GLU A 217 14.52 -14.17 5.13
N ALA A 218 13.35 -13.79 5.66
CA ALA A 218 12.80 -12.47 5.43
C ALA A 218 13.78 -11.41 5.94
N GLY A 219 14.20 -10.51 5.06
CA GLY A 219 15.19 -9.47 5.39
C GLY A 219 16.58 -9.67 4.76
N HIS A 220 16.80 -10.75 4.03
CA HIS A 220 17.99 -10.88 3.19
C HIS A 220 17.92 -9.84 2.06
N ASP A 221 19.04 -9.18 1.73
CA ASP A 221 19.18 -8.07 0.80
C ASP A 221 18.15 -8.02 -0.35
N GLY A 222 17.10 -7.25 -0.20
CA GLY A 222 16.06 -7.06 -1.20
C GLY A 222 14.94 -8.11 -1.27
N TRP A 223 14.95 -9.13 -0.42
CA TRP A 223 13.96 -10.21 -0.41
C TRP A 223 13.02 -10.12 0.81
N GLY A 224 12.45 -8.95 1.06
CA GLY A 224 11.61 -8.68 2.23
C GLY A 224 10.28 -9.43 2.30
N TYR A 225 9.99 -10.35 1.35
CA TYR A 225 8.71 -11.05 1.27
C TYR A 225 8.86 -12.54 1.60
N PRO A 226 7.90 -13.11 2.36
CA PRO A 226 7.93 -14.51 2.70
C PRO A 226 7.62 -15.39 1.48
N SER A 227 8.13 -16.62 1.52
CA SER A 227 7.71 -17.68 0.60
C SER A 227 6.23 -18.04 0.82
N LEU A 228 5.55 -18.36 -0.28
CA LEU A 228 4.17 -18.85 -0.27
C LEU A 228 4.09 -20.38 -0.31
N LEU A 229 5.22 -21.07 -0.26
CA LEU A 229 5.28 -22.51 -0.49
C LEU A 229 4.37 -23.29 0.48
N ASN A 230 4.31 -22.85 1.73
CA ASN A 230 3.46 -23.46 2.75
C ASN A 230 1.95 -23.18 2.58
N LYS A 231 1.59 -22.28 1.67
CA LYS A 231 0.20 -21.94 1.32
C LYS A 231 -0.25 -22.64 0.04
N LEU A 232 0.69 -23.23 -0.70
CA LEU A 232 0.40 -24.00 -1.91
C LEU A 232 0.12 -25.45 -1.52
N ASP A 233 -0.92 -26.03 -2.13
CA ASP A 233 -1.18 -27.48 -2.02
C ASP A 233 -0.18 -28.21 -2.92
N ILE A 234 0.93 -28.66 -2.31
CA ILE A 234 2.00 -29.37 -3.01
C ILE A 234 1.83 -30.87 -2.75
N GLN A 235 1.69 -31.64 -3.82
CA GLN A 235 1.53 -33.09 -3.85
C GLN A 235 2.86 -33.81 -4.04
#